data_2f8ce57a7715dec1e71ecd5fa0177383
#
_entry.id   2f8ce57a7715dec1e71ecd5fa0177383
#
_cell.length_a   1.000
_cell.length_b   1.000
_cell.length_c   1.000
_cell.angle_alpha   90.00
_cell.angle_beta   90.00
_cell.angle_gamma   90.00
#
_symmetry.space_group_name_H-M   'P 1'
#
loop_
_entity.id
_entity.type
_entity.pdbx_description
1 polymer ?
#
loop_
_entity_poly.entity_id
_entity_poly.type
_entity_poly.pdbx_seq_one_letter_code
_entity_poly.pdbx_strand_id
1 'polypeptide(L)'
;KEREYMGSRNSRFLIFPGSGLSKSQPKWVMAAELVETSKLFARMVAKIDPAWVEPLAEHVVQRSYSEPHWSKKRGAVIAFEKVTLFGLPIVMKRAKVYSLIDPPICHELFIREALVEGNTKLNYSFLEENQALLEQADEFEQKTRRRDLIVDDEELVSFYAKRIPLEANNDAAFKKWFRQHGSNDSLTFKEEDVYRQQPGQSVANAFPDVWRQGNITLPLRYNFEPNADDDGVTVVIPLPVLNQVDNVGFDWLVPGLRQDLIVGLIKTLPKRLRRNFVPAPNFAEACLADISETDKNNRPVPLLEAVTDKLRKMTGVIIESDEWNLAQLDKHLKMHFAVVNDNGDDIAKGDDLHALKQQCAGQVKQTFEKAATPELERSNIEQWDFESLPETFVQKVGGFEVQAFPALVEKGDKVDIALIEEADKAQALHKQGVNVLIKNAMPSPLNYLQSKLPNKAKLGLYFNPFGQVKALIDDCIFAGIDAIVTDYCEAVSYTHLRAHETGRNL
;
A
#
# COMPACT_ATOMS: atom_id res chain seq x y z
N LYS A 1 36.90 40.57 -30.73
CA LYS A 1 36.78 41.27 -29.42
C LYS A 1 38.01 40.95 -28.60
N GLU A 2 38.72 41.98 -28.10
CA GLU A 2 39.83 41.81 -27.17
C GLU A 2 39.30 41.20 -25.86
N ARG A 3 39.97 40.18 -25.33
CA ARG A 3 39.61 39.53 -24.09
C ARG A 3 40.18 40.31 -22.91
N GLU A 4 39.31 40.84 -22.06
CA GLU A 4 39.69 41.46 -20.81
C GLU A 4 39.97 40.39 -19.75
N TYR A 5 41.06 40.49 -19.05
CA TYR A 5 41.49 39.60 -17.97
C TYR A 5 41.21 40.23 -16.62
N MET A 6 40.82 39.39 -15.69
CA MET A 6 40.67 39.75 -14.27
C MET A 6 41.98 39.40 -13.54
N GLY A 7 42.60 40.36 -12.92
CA GLY A 7 43.79 40.21 -12.09
C GLY A 7 43.50 40.30 -10.60
N SER A 8 44.53 40.30 -9.77
CA SER A 8 44.46 40.52 -8.34
C SER A 8 43.74 41.83 -7.99
N ARG A 9 43.04 41.88 -6.82
CA ARG A 9 42.32 43.05 -6.34
C ARG A 9 41.29 43.62 -7.33
N ASN A 10 40.66 42.74 -8.09
CA ASN A 10 39.67 43.07 -9.15
C ASN A 10 40.20 43.98 -10.27
N SER A 11 41.52 44.08 -10.48
CA SER A 11 42.08 44.80 -11.61
C SER A 11 41.70 44.16 -12.92
N ARG A 12 41.41 44.97 -13.94
CA ARG A 12 41.09 44.49 -15.28
C ARG A 12 42.14 44.94 -16.23
N PHE A 13 42.68 44.02 -17.04
CA PHE A 13 43.75 44.34 -17.97
C PHE A 13 43.60 43.60 -19.30
N LEU A 14 44.27 44.12 -20.32
CA LEU A 14 44.36 43.50 -21.64
C LEU A 14 45.81 43.04 -21.88
N ILE A 15 46.00 42.00 -22.66
CA ILE A 15 47.33 41.61 -23.13
C ILE A 15 47.79 42.65 -24.15
N PHE A 16 49.02 43.17 -23.95
CA PHE A 16 49.59 44.18 -24.86
C PHE A 16 49.62 43.62 -26.29
N PRO A 17 49.17 44.38 -27.31
CA PRO A 17 49.09 43.93 -28.70
C PRO A 17 50.37 43.35 -29.28
N GLY A 18 51.57 43.86 -28.86
CA GLY A 18 52.85 43.33 -29.24
C GLY A 18 53.33 42.07 -28.56
N SER A 19 52.53 41.52 -27.58
CA SER A 19 52.85 40.26 -26.93
C SER A 19 52.56 39.07 -27.84
N GLY A 20 53.42 38.03 -27.79
CA GLY A 20 53.24 36.78 -28.54
C GLY A 20 51.94 36.05 -28.17
N LEU A 21 51.35 36.35 -27.01
CA LEU A 21 50.07 35.73 -26.56
C LEU A 21 48.84 36.57 -26.90
N SER A 22 49.00 37.75 -27.50
CA SER A 22 47.90 38.66 -27.84
C SER A 22 46.85 38.02 -28.77
N LYS A 23 47.28 37.18 -29.71
CA LYS A 23 46.42 36.46 -30.66
C LYS A 23 45.81 35.18 -30.07
N SER A 24 46.54 34.44 -29.20
CA SER A 24 46.10 33.15 -28.63
C SER A 24 45.18 33.29 -27.43
N GLN A 25 45.29 34.43 -26.71
CA GLN A 25 44.45 34.80 -25.56
C GLN A 25 44.15 33.63 -24.60
N PRO A 26 45.15 32.96 -23.98
CA PRO A 26 44.96 31.80 -23.15
C PRO A 26 44.11 32.17 -21.93
N LYS A 27 43.43 31.19 -21.32
CA LYS A 27 42.51 31.40 -20.20
C LYS A 27 43.21 31.97 -18.94
N TRP A 28 44.46 31.53 -18.70
CA TRP A 28 45.29 31.98 -17.57
C TRP A 28 46.60 32.47 -18.05
N VAL A 29 47.01 33.65 -17.55
CA VAL A 29 48.29 34.28 -17.86
C VAL A 29 48.93 34.82 -16.57
N MET A 30 50.22 34.79 -16.51
CA MET A 30 51.05 35.55 -15.57
C MET A 30 51.66 36.73 -16.31
N ALA A 31 51.51 37.92 -15.73
CA ALA A 31 52.09 39.14 -16.25
C ALA A 31 53.23 39.57 -15.33
N ALA A 32 54.39 39.83 -15.88
CA ALA A 32 55.53 40.37 -15.11
C ALA A 32 55.39 41.87 -14.89
N GLU A 33 54.69 42.60 -15.78
CA GLU A 33 54.52 44.04 -15.70
C GLU A 33 53.12 44.43 -16.18
N LEU A 34 52.50 45.35 -15.44
CA LEU A 34 51.27 46.02 -15.83
C LEU A 34 51.57 47.50 -16.09
N VAL A 35 51.23 48.00 -17.26
CA VAL A 35 51.45 49.38 -17.68
C VAL A 35 50.11 50.02 -18.01
N GLU A 36 49.84 51.13 -17.35
CA GLU A 36 48.65 51.94 -17.56
C GLU A 36 48.92 52.98 -18.67
N THR A 37 48.06 52.99 -19.65
CA THR A 37 48.04 54.01 -20.71
C THR A 37 46.59 54.48 -20.87
N SER A 38 45.95 54.36 -22.00
CA SER A 38 44.51 54.55 -22.15
C SER A 38 43.71 53.41 -21.50
N LYS A 39 44.35 52.24 -21.33
CA LYS A 39 43.87 51.07 -20.62
C LYS A 39 45.05 50.40 -19.90
N LEU A 40 44.74 49.50 -18.96
CA LEU A 40 45.78 48.71 -18.32
C LEU A 40 46.20 47.55 -19.22
N PHE A 41 47.48 47.48 -19.55
CA PHE A 41 48.04 46.43 -20.41
C PHE A 41 49.08 45.59 -19.65
N ALA A 42 49.01 44.28 -19.87
CA ALA A 42 50.01 43.33 -19.37
C ALA A 42 51.13 43.15 -20.44
N ARG A 43 52.36 43.45 -20.04
CA ARG A 43 53.58 43.17 -20.81
C ARG A 43 54.32 41.96 -20.27
N MET A 44 55.13 41.27 -21.08
CA MET A 44 55.85 40.06 -20.70
C MET A 44 54.90 39.05 -20.02
N VAL A 45 53.95 38.56 -20.78
CA VAL A 45 52.96 37.58 -20.33
C VAL A 45 53.35 36.15 -20.72
N ALA A 46 53.13 35.23 -19.81
CA ALA A 46 53.29 33.79 -19.99
C ALA A 46 51.97 33.07 -19.77
N LYS A 47 51.68 32.02 -20.56
CA LYS A 47 50.59 31.09 -20.30
C LYS A 47 50.96 30.27 -19.07
N ILE A 48 50.05 30.15 -18.08
CA ILE A 48 50.25 29.33 -16.91
C ILE A 48 49.07 28.35 -16.71
N ASP A 49 49.33 27.31 -15.92
CA ASP A 49 48.27 26.47 -15.37
C ASP A 49 47.95 26.97 -13.95
N PRO A 50 46.67 27.27 -13.60
CA PRO A 50 46.30 27.70 -12.26
C PRO A 50 46.71 26.69 -11.17
N ALA A 51 46.84 25.41 -11.52
CA ALA A 51 47.30 24.37 -10.58
C ALA A 51 48.75 24.61 -10.09
N TRP A 52 49.56 25.35 -10.81
CA TRP A 52 50.95 25.70 -10.38
C TRP A 52 50.93 26.82 -9.32
N VAL A 53 49.89 27.64 -9.34
CA VAL A 53 49.83 28.85 -8.51
C VAL A 53 49.63 28.50 -7.04
N GLU A 54 48.75 27.54 -6.76
CA GLU A 54 48.38 27.19 -5.37
C GLU A 54 49.61 26.76 -4.53
N PRO A 55 50.42 25.75 -4.93
CA PRO A 55 51.58 25.34 -4.14
C PRO A 55 52.67 26.41 -4.04
N LEU A 56 52.83 27.27 -5.03
CA LEU A 56 53.82 28.37 -5.00
C LEU A 56 53.38 29.53 -4.11
N ALA A 57 52.09 29.78 -4.04
CA ALA A 57 51.49 30.89 -3.31
C ALA A 57 50.81 30.45 -1.99
N GLU A 58 51.11 29.28 -1.46
CA GLU A 58 50.43 28.69 -0.31
C GLU A 58 50.38 29.64 0.92
N HIS A 59 51.41 30.43 1.12
CA HIS A 59 51.54 31.37 2.20
C HIS A 59 50.66 32.65 2.08
N VAL A 60 50.04 32.90 0.90
CA VAL A 60 49.20 34.09 0.62
C VAL A 60 47.81 33.76 0.07
N VAL A 61 47.54 32.51 -0.28
CA VAL A 61 46.19 32.10 -0.67
C VAL A 61 45.22 32.07 0.51
N GLN A 62 43.99 32.43 0.23
CA GLN A 62 42.89 32.31 1.20
C GLN A 62 42.02 31.14 0.79
N ARG A 63 41.69 30.31 1.78
CA ARG A 63 40.78 29.18 1.63
C ARG A 63 39.48 29.46 2.32
N SER A 64 38.37 29.20 1.66
CA SER A 64 37.03 29.24 2.22
C SER A 64 36.31 27.95 1.88
N TYR A 65 35.42 27.53 2.76
CA TYR A 65 34.67 26.29 2.64
C TYR A 65 33.19 26.60 2.67
N SER A 66 32.41 25.84 1.88
CA SER A 66 30.96 26.00 1.80
C SER A 66 30.26 24.66 1.66
N GLU A 67 28.99 24.64 1.99
CA GLU A 67 28.09 23.48 1.81
C GLU A 67 28.63 22.19 2.47
N PRO A 68 28.99 22.18 3.76
CA PRO A 68 29.37 20.93 4.43
C PRO A 68 28.18 19.97 4.43
N HIS A 69 28.42 18.73 4.00
CA HIS A 69 27.40 17.68 3.92
C HIS A 69 28.03 16.31 4.11
N TRP A 70 27.23 15.36 4.60
CA TRP A 70 27.67 13.98 4.76
C TRP A 70 27.79 13.25 3.42
N SER A 71 28.79 12.44 3.27
CA SER A 71 28.98 11.58 2.09
C SER A 71 29.07 10.13 2.50
N LYS A 72 27.96 9.38 2.37
CA LYS A 72 27.93 7.92 2.59
C LYS A 72 29.04 7.19 1.83
N LYS A 73 29.34 7.61 0.58
CA LYS A 73 30.39 7.00 -0.25
C LYS A 73 31.76 7.13 0.38
N ARG A 74 32.08 8.27 0.98
CA ARG A 74 33.37 8.56 1.61
C ARG A 74 33.41 8.24 3.10
N GLY A 75 32.23 8.07 3.73
CA GLY A 75 32.11 7.89 5.17
C GLY A 75 32.66 9.08 5.96
N ALA A 76 32.48 10.30 5.44
CA ALA A 76 32.98 11.54 6.03
C ALA A 76 32.21 12.75 5.50
N VAL A 77 32.21 13.83 6.29
CA VAL A 77 31.70 15.12 5.83
C VAL A 77 32.64 15.74 4.80
N ILE A 78 32.06 16.25 3.72
CA ILE A 78 32.74 16.90 2.62
C ILE A 78 32.24 18.34 2.55
N ALA A 79 33.16 19.29 2.32
CA ALA A 79 32.85 20.66 1.97
C ALA A 79 33.50 21.04 0.65
N PHE A 80 32.96 22.06 -0.02
CA PHE A 80 33.55 22.62 -1.21
C PHE A 80 34.53 23.72 -0.86
N GLU A 81 35.80 23.49 -1.19
CA GLU A 81 36.88 24.44 -1.01
C GLU A 81 36.96 25.38 -2.20
N LYS A 82 37.03 26.66 -1.91
CA LYS A 82 37.39 27.74 -2.82
C LYS A 82 38.71 28.33 -2.41
N VAL A 83 39.64 28.44 -3.34
CA VAL A 83 40.97 29.05 -3.08
C VAL A 83 41.11 30.33 -3.90
N THR A 84 41.46 31.41 -3.22
CA THR A 84 41.64 32.71 -3.86
C THR A 84 43.03 33.25 -3.58
N LEU A 85 43.62 33.92 -4.58
CA LEU A 85 44.88 34.64 -4.46
C LEU A 85 44.60 36.12 -4.67
N PHE A 86 44.74 36.94 -3.63
CA PHE A 86 44.43 38.39 -3.64
C PHE A 86 43.05 38.69 -4.27
N GLY A 87 42.05 37.89 -3.92
CA GLY A 87 40.68 37.99 -4.45
C GLY A 87 40.41 37.28 -5.78
N LEU A 88 41.46 36.86 -6.51
CA LEU A 88 41.32 36.10 -7.76
C LEU A 88 41.06 34.61 -7.43
N PRO A 89 39.92 34.02 -7.82
CA PRO A 89 39.66 32.62 -7.58
C PRO A 89 40.50 31.72 -8.48
N ILE A 90 41.44 30.97 -7.87
CA ILE A 90 42.29 29.98 -8.57
C ILE A 90 41.69 28.58 -8.55
N VAL A 91 40.93 28.24 -7.48
CA VAL A 91 40.07 27.05 -7.38
C VAL A 91 38.68 27.52 -7.02
N MET A 92 37.69 27.19 -7.85
CA MET A 92 36.32 27.65 -7.65
C MET A 92 35.54 26.70 -6.74
N LYS A 93 35.69 25.40 -6.94
CA LYS A 93 34.93 24.37 -6.21
C LYS A 93 35.70 23.06 -6.24
N ARG A 94 36.22 22.62 -5.10
CA ARG A 94 36.94 21.35 -4.94
C ARG A 94 36.40 20.64 -3.70
N ALA A 95 35.92 19.42 -3.89
CA ALA A 95 35.42 18.60 -2.77
C ALA A 95 36.58 18.17 -1.88
N LYS A 96 36.51 18.50 -0.59
CA LYS A 96 37.54 18.19 0.42
C LYS A 96 36.90 17.60 1.68
N VAL A 97 37.55 16.61 2.28
CA VAL A 97 37.14 16.08 3.58
C VAL A 97 37.28 17.18 4.63
N TYR A 98 36.22 17.41 5.39
CA TYR A 98 36.08 18.57 6.27
C TYR A 98 36.39 18.25 7.74
N SER A 99 36.55 16.97 8.10
CA SER A 99 36.67 16.46 9.47
C SER A 99 37.74 17.12 10.35
N LEU A 100 38.81 17.64 9.76
CA LEU A 100 39.88 18.34 10.49
C LEU A 100 39.75 19.86 10.47
N ILE A 101 38.87 20.39 9.64
CA ILE A 101 38.71 21.84 9.44
C ILE A 101 37.69 22.38 10.45
N ASP A 102 36.57 21.71 10.56
CA ASP A 102 35.52 22.05 11.53
C ASP A 102 34.96 20.76 12.16
N PRO A 103 35.64 20.23 13.18
CA PRO A 103 35.22 19.01 13.85
C PRO A 103 33.80 19.06 14.46
N PRO A 104 33.36 20.18 15.09
CA PRO A 104 32.00 20.28 15.65
C PRO A 104 30.89 20.07 14.60
N ILE A 105 30.94 20.78 13.47
CA ILE A 105 29.96 20.61 12.39
C ILE A 105 30.03 19.18 11.81
N CYS A 106 31.23 18.63 11.65
CA CYS A 106 31.39 17.28 11.15
C CYS A 106 30.83 16.22 12.10
N HIS A 107 30.97 16.42 13.39
CA HIS A 107 30.43 15.52 14.40
C HIS A 107 28.89 15.55 14.41
N GLU A 108 28.31 16.74 14.33
CA GLU A 108 26.85 16.90 14.25
C GLU A 108 26.29 16.24 12.99
N LEU A 109 26.84 16.54 11.80
CA LEU A 109 26.40 15.95 10.55
C LEU A 109 26.60 14.43 10.49
N PHE A 110 27.70 13.94 11.07
CA PHE A 110 27.94 12.49 11.20
C PHE A 110 26.88 11.81 12.05
N ILE A 111 26.56 12.37 13.20
CA ILE A 111 25.53 11.82 14.09
C ILE A 111 24.17 11.88 13.41
N ARG A 112 23.76 13.03 12.90
CA ARG A 112 22.44 13.23 12.30
C ARG A 112 22.24 12.35 11.07
N GLU A 113 23.09 12.52 10.06
CA GLU A 113 22.87 11.86 8.77
C GLU A 113 23.33 10.39 8.77
N ALA A 114 24.44 10.06 9.45
CA ALA A 114 24.95 8.68 9.41
C ALA A 114 24.32 7.77 10.46
N LEU A 115 24.11 8.24 11.70
CA LEU A 115 23.63 7.40 12.80
C LEU A 115 22.13 7.47 13.03
N VAL A 116 21.54 8.68 13.03
CA VAL A 116 20.09 8.87 13.24
C VAL A 116 19.31 8.51 11.98
N GLU A 117 19.67 9.10 10.82
CA GLU A 117 19.00 8.81 9.54
C GLU A 117 19.45 7.49 8.89
N GLY A 118 20.46 6.80 9.45
CA GLY A 118 20.95 5.52 8.93
C GLY A 118 21.68 5.60 7.57
N ASN A 119 22.06 6.82 7.13
CA ASN A 119 22.73 7.03 5.84
C ASN A 119 24.23 6.67 5.91
N THR A 120 24.55 5.45 6.34
CA THR A 120 25.92 4.98 6.58
C THR A 120 26.20 3.63 5.92
N LYS A 121 27.48 3.23 5.91
CA LYS A 121 27.97 1.88 5.59
C LYS A 121 28.46 1.15 6.83
N LEU A 122 28.32 1.75 7.99
CA LEU A 122 28.63 1.09 9.25
C LEU A 122 27.63 -0.05 9.45
N ASN A 123 28.14 -1.19 9.91
CA ASN A 123 27.32 -2.37 10.20
C ASN A 123 27.59 -2.76 11.67
N TYR A 124 26.73 -2.27 12.56
CA TYR A 124 26.73 -2.55 13.98
C TYR A 124 25.32 -2.92 14.43
N SER A 125 25.18 -3.86 15.37
CA SER A 125 23.86 -4.32 15.82
C SER A 125 23.00 -3.19 16.40
N PHE A 126 23.61 -2.25 17.13
CA PHE A 126 22.86 -1.11 17.68
C PHE A 126 22.17 -0.24 16.60
N LEU A 127 22.76 -0.14 15.39
CA LEU A 127 22.14 0.62 14.29
C LEU A 127 20.90 -0.09 13.77
N GLU A 128 20.95 -1.40 13.63
CA GLU A 128 19.80 -2.21 13.18
C GLU A 128 18.69 -2.21 14.24
N GLU A 129 19.06 -2.38 15.53
CA GLU A 129 18.13 -2.34 16.65
C GLU A 129 17.44 -0.97 16.79
N ASN A 130 18.23 0.11 16.68
CA ASN A 130 17.70 1.47 16.76
C ASN A 130 16.80 1.80 15.59
N GLN A 131 17.15 1.40 14.37
CA GLN A 131 16.33 1.59 13.20
C GLN A 131 14.99 0.86 13.34
N ALA A 132 15.01 -0.39 13.80
CA ALA A 132 13.79 -1.16 14.05
C ALA A 132 12.88 -0.52 15.10
N LEU A 133 13.47 0.05 16.16
CA LEU A 133 12.70 0.75 17.21
C LEU A 133 12.09 2.06 16.68
N LEU A 134 12.83 2.80 15.85
CA LEU A 134 12.31 4.03 15.21
C LEU A 134 11.20 3.74 14.21
N GLU A 135 11.32 2.66 13.44
CA GLU A 135 10.25 2.19 12.54
C GLU A 135 8.97 1.81 13.31
N GLN A 136 9.10 1.10 14.43
CA GLN A 136 7.97 0.79 15.31
C GLN A 136 7.33 2.06 15.90
N ALA A 137 8.15 3.04 16.24
CA ALA A 137 7.69 4.32 16.77
C ALA A 137 6.92 5.12 15.71
N ASP A 138 7.41 5.18 14.47
CA ASP A 138 6.71 5.83 13.36
C ASP A 138 5.38 5.14 13.06
N GLU A 139 5.34 3.79 13.02
CA GLU A 139 4.09 3.03 12.89
C GLU A 139 3.10 3.39 14.00
N PHE A 140 3.57 3.59 15.22
CA PHE A 140 2.73 3.99 16.34
C PHE A 140 2.13 5.38 16.17
N GLU A 141 2.89 6.36 15.68
CA GLU A 141 2.38 7.69 15.33
C GLU A 141 1.36 7.63 14.18
N GLN A 142 1.63 6.84 13.15
CA GLN A 142 0.71 6.61 12.04
C GLN A 142 -0.63 6.03 12.53
N LYS A 143 -0.58 5.01 13.39
CA LYS A 143 -1.77 4.37 13.95
C LYS A 143 -2.61 5.32 14.80
N THR A 144 -1.97 6.06 15.69
CA THR A 144 -2.66 6.93 16.65
C THR A 144 -3.03 8.29 16.07
N ARG A 145 -2.55 8.63 14.88
CA ARG A 145 -2.68 9.94 14.24
C ARG A 145 -2.19 11.09 15.12
N ARG A 146 -1.14 10.82 15.90
CA ARG A 146 -0.52 11.79 16.81
C ARG A 146 0.97 11.88 16.48
N ARG A 147 1.50 13.11 16.42
CA ARG A 147 2.92 13.40 16.17
C ARG A 147 3.68 13.91 17.40
N ASP A 148 3.09 13.79 18.57
CA ASP A 148 3.65 14.25 19.84
C ASP A 148 4.10 13.11 20.76
N LEU A 149 4.09 11.88 20.26
CA LEU A 149 4.34 10.67 21.04
C LEU A 149 5.80 10.24 21.01
N ILE A 150 6.54 10.69 20.00
CA ILE A 150 7.95 10.35 19.77
C ILE A 150 8.82 11.58 20.07
N VAL A 151 10.05 11.35 20.48
CA VAL A 151 11.07 12.40 20.60
C VAL A 151 11.46 12.92 19.22
N ASP A 152 11.90 14.16 19.14
CA ASP A 152 12.39 14.73 17.89
C ASP A 152 13.84 14.30 17.56
N ASP A 153 14.26 14.52 16.33
CA ASP A 153 15.60 14.15 15.87
C ASP A 153 16.70 14.84 16.70
N GLU A 154 16.46 16.03 17.25
CA GLU A 154 17.42 16.74 18.08
C GLU A 154 17.71 16.00 19.40
N GLU A 155 16.69 15.37 19.98
CA GLU A 155 16.85 14.55 21.19
C GLU A 155 17.67 13.29 20.87
N LEU A 156 17.43 12.64 19.70
CA LEU A 156 18.22 11.48 19.24
C LEU A 156 19.67 11.86 18.91
N VAL A 157 19.89 13.02 18.27
CA VAL A 157 21.23 13.57 18.04
C VAL A 157 21.93 13.83 19.38
N SER A 158 21.23 14.43 20.34
CA SER A 158 21.76 14.69 21.68
C SER A 158 22.13 13.42 22.44
N PHE A 159 21.36 12.32 22.25
CA PHE A 159 21.68 11.01 22.83
C PHE A 159 23.06 10.51 22.39
N TYR A 160 23.33 10.54 21.08
CA TYR A 160 24.64 10.14 20.55
C TYR A 160 25.74 11.14 20.88
N ALA A 161 25.49 12.44 20.80
CA ALA A 161 26.47 13.48 21.05
C ALA A 161 27.05 13.43 22.49
N LYS A 162 26.24 13.00 23.48
CA LYS A 162 26.68 12.80 24.85
C LYS A 162 27.57 11.57 25.03
N ARG A 163 27.56 10.63 24.11
CA ARG A 163 28.23 9.32 24.23
C ARG A 163 29.41 9.16 23.28
N ILE A 164 29.37 9.83 22.14
CA ILE A 164 30.39 9.76 21.09
C ILE A 164 31.27 11.00 21.16
N PRO A 165 32.60 10.89 21.29
CA PRO A 165 33.47 12.03 21.38
C PRO A 165 33.61 12.76 20.04
N LEU A 166 33.95 14.04 20.10
CA LEU A 166 34.03 14.96 18.96
C LEU A 166 35.00 14.48 17.86
N GLU A 167 36.03 13.73 18.23
CA GLU A 167 37.01 13.19 17.29
C GLU A 167 36.47 12.05 16.45
N ALA A 168 35.39 11.42 16.87
CA ALA A 168 34.74 10.33 16.15
C ALA A 168 33.70 10.84 15.14
N ASN A 169 34.10 11.75 14.25
CA ASN A 169 33.25 12.52 13.35
C ASN A 169 33.23 12.01 11.90
N ASN A 170 33.67 10.78 11.69
CA ASN A 170 33.64 10.06 10.39
C ASN A 170 33.75 8.55 10.63
N ASP A 171 33.41 7.74 9.61
CA ASP A 171 33.40 6.28 9.71
C ASP A 171 34.71 5.68 10.25
N ALA A 172 35.85 6.18 9.78
CA ALA A 172 37.17 5.65 10.17
C ALA A 172 37.49 5.96 11.63
N ALA A 173 37.26 7.20 12.05
CA ALA A 173 37.49 7.65 13.41
C ALA A 173 36.49 6.98 14.37
N PHE A 174 35.23 6.86 14.00
CA PHE A 174 34.21 6.15 14.75
C PHE A 174 34.56 4.67 14.94
N LYS A 175 34.95 3.94 13.89
CA LYS A 175 35.39 2.54 13.97
C LYS A 175 36.57 2.36 14.90
N LYS A 176 37.52 3.30 14.91
CA LYS A 176 38.68 3.28 15.80
C LYS A 176 38.25 3.46 17.25
N TRP A 177 37.45 4.49 17.51
CA TRP A 177 36.92 4.80 18.84
C TRP A 177 36.07 3.65 19.38
N PHE A 178 35.12 3.15 18.57
CA PHE A 178 34.20 2.08 18.97
C PHE A 178 34.89 0.79 19.37
N ARG A 179 35.97 0.41 18.68
CA ARG A 179 36.78 -0.77 19.06
C ARG A 179 37.49 -0.62 20.41
N GLN A 180 37.76 0.59 20.84
CA GLN A 180 38.52 0.86 22.05
C GLN A 180 37.62 1.16 23.25
N HIS A 181 36.53 1.85 23.06
CA HIS A 181 35.71 2.44 24.12
C HIS A 181 34.20 2.24 23.94
N GLY A 182 33.76 1.85 22.74
CA GLY A 182 32.35 1.71 22.45
C GLY A 182 31.81 0.34 22.84
N SER A 183 30.51 0.28 23.12
CA SER A 183 29.71 -0.94 23.20
C SER A 183 28.38 -0.74 22.52
N ASN A 184 27.82 -1.80 21.96
CA ASN A 184 26.47 -1.73 21.37
C ASN A 184 25.46 -1.24 22.39
N ASP A 185 25.44 -1.83 23.58
CA ASP A 185 24.47 -1.49 24.64
C ASP A 185 24.46 0.02 25.02
N SER A 186 25.63 0.69 24.91
CA SER A 186 25.72 2.12 25.23
C SER A 186 25.13 3.03 24.15
N LEU A 187 24.99 2.52 22.91
CA LEU A 187 24.48 3.25 21.75
C LEU A 187 23.13 2.73 21.27
N THR A 188 22.60 1.65 21.86
CA THR A 188 21.25 1.16 21.60
C THR A 188 20.24 2.04 22.33
N PHE A 189 19.20 2.49 21.62
CA PHE A 189 18.09 3.20 22.18
C PHE A 189 17.25 2.27 23.05
N LYS A 190 16.76 2.82 24.16
CA LYS A 190 15.68 2.22 24.92
C LYS A 190 14.36 2.87 24.54
N GLU A 191 13.25 2.22 24.86
CA GLU A 191 11.92 2.80 24.63
C GLU A 191 11.77 4.21 25.24
N GLU A 192 12.37 4.43 26.43
CA GLU A 192 12.36 5.74 27.11
C GLU A 192 13.15 6.84 26.38
N ASP A 193 14.08 6.46 25.49
CA ASP A 193 14.85 7.40 24.66
C ASP A 193 14.09 7.80 23.38
N VAL A 194 13.06 7.04 22.99
CA VAL A 194 12.32 7.23 21.74
C VAL A 194 10.88 7.68 21.99
N TYR A 195 10.20 7.11 23.00
CA TYR A 195 8.81 7.45 23.29
C TYR A 195 8.68 8.46 24.41
N ARG A 196 7.99 9.58 24.17
CA ARG A 196 7.54 10.51 25.23
C ARG A 196 6.38 9.91 26.04
N GLN A 197 5.56 9.10 25.40
CA GLN A 197 4.52 8.28 26.03
C GLN A 197 4.62 6.85 25.49
N GLN A 198 4.87 5.90 26.38
CA GLN A 198 4.91 4.49 25.98
C GLN A 198 3.56 4.01 25.46
N PRO A 199 3.55 3.22 24.38
CA PRO A 199 2.34 2.58 23.89
C PRO A 199 1.81 1.59 24.94
N GLY A 200 0.71 1.96 25.60
CA GLY A 200 0.01 1.07 26.53
C GLY A 200 -0.76 -0.01 25.78
N GLN A 201 -1.06 -1.12 26.46
CA GLN A 201 -1.85 -2.25 25.92
C GLN A 201 -3.25 -1.80 25.41
N SER A 202 -3.79 -0.70 25.92
CA SER A 202 -5.02 -0.08 25.44
C SER A 202 -4.91 0.43 23.99
N VAL A 203 -3.74 0.86 23.56
CA VAL A 203 -3.52 1.36 22.18
C VAL A 203 -3.45 0.21 21.18
N ALA A 204 -2.81 -0.90 21.51
CA ALA A 204 -2.79 -2.09 20.67
C ALA A 204 -4.21 -2.64 20.43
N ASN A 205 -5.10 -2.55 21.43
CA ASN A 205 -6.51 -2.94 21.28
C ASN A 205 -7.32 -1.91 20.46
N ALA A 206 -6.96 -0.63 20.56
CA ALA A 206 -7.62 0.44 19.82
C ALA A 206 -7.23 0.45 18.33
N PHE A 207 -5.99 0.07 18.02
CA PHE A 207 -5.40 0.08 16.68
C PHE A 207 -4.76 -1.29 16.37
N PRO A 208 -5.58 -2.33 16.09
CA PRO A 208 -5.09 -3.67 15.82
C PRO A 208 -4.28 -3.73 14.51
N ASP A 209 -3.31 -4.64 14.44
CA ASP A 209 -2.53 -4.86 13.21
C ASP A 209 -3.27 -5.69 12.16
N VAL A 210 -4.36 -6.34 12.56
CA VAL A 210 -5.11 -7.25 11.70
C VAL A 210 -6.61 -7.07 11.87
N TRP A 211 -7.32 -7.20 10.77
CA TRP A 211 -8.78 -7.34 10.72
C TRP A 211 -9.16 -8.81 10.64
N ARG A 212 -10.11 -9.24 11.43
CA ARG A 212 -10.58 -10.64 11.44
C ARG A 212 -12.01 -10.73 10.96
N GLN A 213 -12.26 -11.56 9.95
CA GLN A 213 -13.59 -11.84 9.45
C GLN A 213 -13.74 -13.35 9.27
N GLY A 214 -14.51 -14.01 10.14
CA GLY A 214 -14.57 -15.48 10.20
C GLY A 214 -13.18 -16.09 10.40
N ASN A 215 -12.77 -16.92 9.46
CA ASN A 215 -11.45 -17.57 9.46
C ASN A 215 -10.36 -16.75 8.74
N ILE A 216 -10.72 -15.62 8.13
CA ILE A 216 -9.80 -14.79 7.37
C ILE A 216 -9.18 -13.74 8.30
N THR A 217 -7.86 -13.60 8.22
CA THR A 217 -7.10 -12.58 8.92
C THR A 217 -6.42 -11.69 7.88
N LEU A 218 -6.77 -10.42 7.85
CA LEU A 218 -6.30 -9.44 6.89
C LEU A 218 -5.40 -8.42 7.59
N PRO A 219 -4.18 -8.16 7.11
CA PRO A 219 -3.34 -7.11 7.66
C PRO A 219 -3.97 -5.72 7.49
N LEU A 220 -3.72 -4.84 8.45
CA LEU A 220 -4.10 -3.44 8.39
C LEU A 220 -2.86 -2.57 8.19
N ARG A 221 -2.95 -1.60 7.29
CA ARG A 221 -1.97 -0.51 7.14
C ARG A 221 -2.59 0.78 7.66
N TYR A 222 -1.81 1.55 8.39
CA TYR A 222 -2.19 2.86 8.89
C TYR A 222 -1.37 3.92 8.18
N ASN A 223 -2.02 4.98 7.71
CA ASN A 223 -1.37 6.13 7.10
C ASN A 223 -1.90 7.41 7.75
N PHE A 224 -0.99 8.27 8.22
CA PHE A 224 -1.33 9.58 8.72
C PHE A 224 -0.74 10.68 7.81
N GLU A 225 -1.34 10.80 6.65
CA GLU A 225 -0.97 11.84 5.69
C GLU A 225 -2.24 12.58 5.23
N PRO A 226 -2.64 13.66 5.92
CA PRO A 226 -3.83 14.42 5.58
C PRO A 226 -3.82 14.85 4.10
N ASN A 227 -4.90 14.57 3.40
CA ASN A 227 -5.14 14.75 1.95
C ASN A 227 -4.55 13.65 1.03
N ALA A 228 -3.83 12.67 1.51
CA ALA A 228 -3.51 11.48 0.70
C ALA A 228 -4.80 10.69 0.37
N ASP A 229 -4.75 9.89 -0.69
CA ASP A 229 -5.92 9.08 -1.08
C ASP A 229 -6.11 7.88 -0.15
N ASP A 230 -5.06 7.44 0.52
CA ASP A 230 -5.03 6.35 1.49
C ASP A 230 -4.83 6.83 2.95
N ASP A 231 -5.13 8.11 3.24
CA ASP A 231 -5.11 8.65 4.61
C ASP A 231 -6.15 7.92 5.46
N GLY A 232 -5.71 7.23 6.51
CA GLY A 232 -6.56 6.46 7.42
C GLY A 232 -6.14 5.00 7.56
N VAL A 233 -7.10 4.09 7.54
CA VAL A 233 -6.91 2.65 7.71
C VAL A 233 -7.19 1.93 6.41
N THR A 234 -6.24 1.12 5.96
CA THR A 234 -6.36 0.31 4.75
C THR A 234 -6.29 -1.18 5.10
N VAL A 235 -7.31 -1.92 4.70
CA VAL A 235 -7.32 -3.39 4.78
C VAL A 235 -6.55 -3.94 3.59
N VAL A 236 -5.52 -4.73 3.86
CA VAL A 236 -4.72 -5.40 2.83
C VAL A 236 -5.33 -6.76 2.53
N ILE A 237 -5.82 -6.94 1.31
CA ILE A 237 -6.52 -8.15 0.88
C ILE A 237 -5.66 -8.88 -0.15
N PRO A 238 -5.10 -10.05 0.18
CA PRO A 238 -4.45 -10.90 -0.81
C PRO A 238 -5.43 -11.32 -1.89
N LEU A 239 -5.00 -11.23 -3.15
CA LEU A 239 -5.84 -11.52 -4.33
C LEU A 239 -6.60 -12.86 -4.24
N PRO A 240 -6.00 -13.98 -3.75
CA PRO A 240 -6.68 -15.26 -3.67
C PRO A 240 -7.89 -15.30 -2.73
N VAL A 241 -7.92 -14.44 -1.71
CA VAL A 241 -9.03 -14.40 -0.71
C VAL A 241 -10.04 -13.28 -0.96
N LEU A 242 -9.83 -12.46 -2.00
CA LEU A 242 -10.63 -11.26 -2.27
C LEU A 242 -12.15 -11.56 -2.32
N ASN A 243 -12.55 -12.65 -2.97
CA ASN A 243 -13.97 -12.99 -3.12
C ASN A 243 -14.61 -13.52 -1.84
N GLN A 244 -13.81 -13.98 -0.88
CA GLN A 244 -14.27 -14.49 0.43
C GLN A 244 -14.46 -13.39 1.46
N VAL A 245 -13.93 -12.19 1.21
CA VAL A 245 -14.07 -11.04 2.13
C VAL A 245 -15.45 -10.41 1.93
N ASP A 246 -16.27 -10.41 2.98
CA ASP A 246 -17.57 -9.76 2.97
C ASP A 246 -17.44 -8.27 3.29
N ASN A 247 -18.36 -7.45 2.76
CA ASN A 247 -18.40 -6.00 3.04
C ASN A 247 -19.08 -5.67 4.38
N VAL A 248 -19.05 -6.61 5.33
CA VAL A 248 -19.73 -6.48 6.61
C VAL A 248 -18.75 -6.09 7.72
N GLY A 249 -19.11 -5.10 8.52
CA GLY A 249 -18.37 -4.66 9.69
C GLY A 249 -17.29 -3.61 9.44
N PHE A 250 -16.85 -3.41 8.19
CA PHE A 250 -15.82 -2.39 7.87
C PHE A 250 -16.29 -0.95 8.13
N ASP A 251 -17.60 -0.73 8.13
CA ASP A 251 -18.22 0.54 8.50
C ASP A 251 -17.99 0.94 9.95
N TRP A 252 -17.67 0.00 10.83
CA TRP A 252 -17.32 0.27 12.23
C TRP A 252 -15.90 0.80 12.42
N LEU A 253 -15.04 0.72 11.42
CA LEU A 253 -13.65 1.10 11.52
C LEU A 253 -12.92 0.41 12.70
N VAL A 254 -11.67 0.77 12.93
CA VAL A 254 -10.92 0.29 14.10
C VAL A 254 -11.39 1.00 15.37
N PRO A 255 -11.35 0.33 16.55
CA PRO A 255 -11.88 0.90 17.80
C PRO A 255 -11.37 2.29 18.14
N GLY A 256 -10.08 2.58 17.86
CA GLY A 256 -9.46 3.86 18.16
C GLY A 256 -10.01 5.05 17.36
N LEU A 257 -10.63 4.82 16.22
CA LEU A 257 -11.20 5.88 15.37
C LEU A 257 -12.73 5.97 15.46
N ARG A 258 -13.40 5.08 16.19
CA ARG A 258 -14.87 5.04 16.25
C ARG A 258 -15.50 6.30 16.85
N GLN A 259 -14.86 6.89 17.84
CA GLN A 259 -15.35 8.14 18.43
C GLN A 259 -15.33 9.27 17.42
N ASP A 260 -14.20 9.43 16.72
CA ASP A 260 -14.05 10.46 15.69
C ASP A 260 -14.99 10.19 14.50
N LEU A 261 -15.20 8.92 14.15
CA LEU A 261 -16.15 8.51 13.13
C LEU A 261 -17.58 8.93 13.49
N ILE A 262 -18.04 8.67 14.71
CA ILE A 262 -19.39 9.06 15.14
C ILE A 262 -19.51 10.58 15.21
N VAL A 263 -18.50 11.29 15.70
CA VAL A 263 -18.44 12.76 15.64
C VAL A 263 -18.52 13.28 14.22
N GLY A 264 -17.75 12.66 13.32
CA GLY A 264 -17.79 12.95 11.88
C GLY A 264 -19.19 12.74 11.29
N LEU A 265 -19.80 11.58 11.54
CA LEU A 265 -21.18 11.29 11.11
C LEU A 265 -22.17 12.34 11.61
N ILE A 266 -22.17 12.68 12.89
CA ILE A 266 -23.04 13.74 13.43
C ILE A 266 -22.83 15.06 12.71
N LYS A 267 -21.60 15.40 12.33
CA LYS A 267 -21.27 16.63 11.60
C LYS A 267 -21.83 16.63 10.16
N THR A 268 -22.04 15.46 9.55
CA THR A 268 -22.62 15.35 8.20
C THR A 268 -24.11 15.63 8.17
N LEU A 269 -24.79 15.58 9.32
CA LEU A 269 -26.23 15.85 9.42
C LEU A 269 -26.56 17.31 9.05
N PRO A 270 -27.75 17.56 8.46
CA PRO A 270 -28.25 18.91 8.24
C PRO A 270 -28.28 19.73 9.54
N LYS A 271 -28.04 21.01 9.44
CA LYS A 271 -27.94 21.93 10.60
C LYS A 271 -29.16 21.83 11.54
N ARG A 272 -30.35 21.56 11.00
CA ARG A 272 -31.60 21.42 11.78
C ARG A 272 -31.57 20.23 12.75
N LEU A 273 -30.95 19.12 12.35
CA LEU A 273 -30.78 17.91 13.17
C LEU A 273 -29.55 18.00 14.05
N ARG A 274 -28.41 18.41 13.47
CA ARG A 274 -27.12 18.47 14.15
C ARG A 274 -27.14 19.29 15.46
N ARG A 275 -27.93 20.38 15.51
CA ARG A 275 -28.06 21.19 16.72
C ARG A 275 -28.58 20.45 17.96
N ASN A 276 -29.26 19.31 17.77
CA ASN A 276 -29.76 18.48 18.86
C ASN A 276 -28.65 17.60 19.48
N PHE A 277 -27.50 17.52 18.83
CA PHE A 277 -26.38 16.66 19.21
C PHE A 277 -25.13 17.49 19.53
N VAL A 278 -25.26 18.52 20.37
CA VAL A 278 -24.18 19.42 20.76
C VAL A 278 -23.97 19.31 22.28
N PRO A 279 -22.70 19.08 22.73
CA PRO A 279 -21.49 18.84 21.94
C PRO A 279 -21.41 17.43 21.35
N ALA A 280 -21.03 17.31 20.07
CA ALA A 280 -21.01 16.02 19.36
C ALA A 280 -20.10 14.95 20.01
N PRO A 281 -18.91 15.29 20.58
CA PRO A 281 -18.08 14.29 21.27
C PRO A 281 -18.78 13.57 22.43
N ASN A 282 -19.61 14.28 23.21
CA ASN A 282 -20.32 13.68 24.34
C ASN A 282 -21.39 12.67 23.86
N PHE A 283 -22.06 12.97 22.74
CA PHE A 283 -23.00 12.05 22.12
C PHE A 283 -22.28 10.83 21.52
N ALA A 284 -21.13 11.02 20.92
CA ALA A 284 -20.31 9.94 20.38
C ALA A 284 -19.84 8.97 21.50
N GLU A 285 -19.34 9.51 22.62
CA GLU A 285 -18.95 8.71 23.79
C GLU A 285 -20.13 7.93 24.35
N ALA A 286 -21.29 8.57 24.52
CA ALA A 286 -22.50 7.92 25.01
C ALA A 286 -23.06 6.87 24.02
N CYS A 287 -22.84 7.04 22.72
CA CYS A 287 -23.14 6.02 21.72
C CYS A 287 -22.24 4.81 21.91
N LEU A 288 -20.92 5.00 21.94
CA LEU A 288 -19.94 3.93 22.05
C LEU A 288 -20.10 3.08 23.31
N ALA A 289 -20.61 3.67 24.41
CA ALA A 289 -20.84 2.94 25.64
C ALA A 289 -21.92 1.84 25.52
N ASP A 290 -22.86 1.96 24.56
CA ASP A 290 -24.06 1.11 24.51
C ASP A 290 -24.30 0.41 23.16
N ILE A 291 -23.63 0.84 22.08
CA ILE A 291 -23.81 0.19 20.77
C ILE A 291 -22.91 -1.03 20.63
N SER A 292 -23.35 -2.01 19.85
CA SER A 292 -22.60 -3.24 19.57
C SER A 292 -22.58 -3.53 18.08
N GLU A 293 -21.49 -4.13 17.61
CA GLU A 293 -21.34 -4.61 16.24
C GLU A 293 -22.31 -5.74 15.86
N THR A 294 -22.91 -6.37 16.86
CA THR A 294 -23.86 -7.48 16.66
C THR A 294 -25.12 -7.29 17.48
N ASP A 295 -26.24 -7.80 17.00
CA ASP A 295 -27.51 -7.87 17.70
C ASP A 295 -27.52 -9.03 18.73
N LYS A 296 -28.64 -9.21 19.45
CA LYS A 296 -28.84 -10.29 20.42
C LYS A 296 -28.77 -11.70 19.81
N ASN A 297 -28.93 -11.81 18.51
CA ASN A 297 -28.88 -13.06 17.74
C ASN A 297 -27.54 -13.26 17.06
N ASN A 298 -26.51 -12.46 17.43
CA ASN A 298 -25.17 -12.46 16.86
C ASN A 298 -25.14 -12.11 15.35
N ARG A 299 -26.11 -11.32 14.86
CA ARG A 299 -26.14 -10.81 13.49
C ARG A 299 -25.43 -9.47 13.44
N PRO A 300 -24.61 -9.21 12.41
CA PRO A 300 -23.92 -7.93 12.25
C PRO A 300 -24.93 -6.79 12.10
N VAL A 301 -24.67 -5.70 12.79
CA VAL A 301 -25.46 -4.46 12.75
C VAL A 301 -24.62 -3.37 12.11
N PRO A 302 -25.09 -2.70 11.05
CA PRO A 302 -24.38 -1.55 10.48
C PRO A 302 -24.20 -0.42 11.50
N LEU A 303 -23.03 0.21 11.53
CA LEU A 303 -22.73 1.29 12.47
C LEU A 303 -23.76 2.43 12.39
N LEU A 304 -24.11 2.82 11.19
CA LEU A 304 -25.04 3.92 10.96
C LEU A 304 -26.43 3.64 11.58
N GLU A 305 -26.88 2.39 11.49
CA GLU A 305 -28.15 1.94 12.11
C GLU A 305 -28.03 1.97 13.64
N ALA A 306 -26.95 1.41 14.20
CA ALA A 306 -26.70 1.41 15.62
C ALA A 306 -26.63 2.81 16.22
N VAL A 307 -25.92 3.73 15.56
CA VAL A 307 -25.80 5.15 15.97
C VAL A 307 -27.15 5.87 15.86
N THR A 308 -27.86 5.69 14.75
CA THR A 308 -29.19 6.31 14.54
C THR A 308 -30.17 5.90 15.64
N ASP A 309 -30.26 4.62 15.92
CA ASP A 309 -31.13 4.08 16.98
C ASP A 309 -30.75 4.60 18.38
N LYS A 310 -29.44 4.69 18.67
CA LYS A 310 -28.97 5.20 19.95
C LYS A 310 -29.25 6.69 20.09
N LEU A 311 -28.95 7.50 19.11
CA LEU A 311 -29.26 8.93 19.12
C LEU A 311 -30.74 9.20 19.28
N ARG A 312 -31.58 8.41 18.59
CA ARG A 312 -33.05 8.47 18.76
C ARG A 312 -33.47 8.14 20.19
N LYS A 313 -32.91 7.10 20.80
CA LYS A 313 -33.22 6.72 22.21
C LYS A 313 -32.81 7.81 23.20
N MET A 314 -31.70 8.52 22.92
CA MET A 314 -31.20 9.59 23.81
C MET A 314 -32.00 10.88 23.70
N THR A 315 -32.46 11.25 22.52
CA THR A 315 -33.03 12.59 22.25
C THR A 315 -34.46 12.60 21.75
N GLY A 316 -34.98 11.45 21.31
CA GLY A 316 -36.29 11.35 20.65
C GLY A 316 -36.27 11.87 19.19
N VAL A 317 -35.13 12.34 18.69
CA VAL A 317 -35.01 12.85 17.32
C VAL A 317 -34.98 11.70 16.32
N ILE A 318 -35.83 11.75 15.30
CA ILE A 318 -35.85 10.79 14.20
C ILE A 318 -34.90 11.31 13.12
N ILE A 319 -33.97 10.45 12.68
CA ILE A 319 -33.03 10.70 11.60
C ILE A 319 -33.32 9.67 10.51
N GLU A 320 -33.75 10.14 9.34
CA GLU A 320 -33.95 9.27 8.18
C GLU A 320 -32.60 8.94 7.52
N SER A 321 -32.50 7.81 6.81
CA SER A 321 -31.26 7.32 6.24
C SER A 321 -30.63 8.26 5.20
N ASP A 322 -31.46 9.00 4.48
CA ASP A 322 -31.04 9.99 3.48
C ASP A 322 -30.54 11.33 4.07
N GLU A 323 -30.72 11.55 5.36
CA GLU A 323 -30.22 12.74 6.06
C GLU A 323 -28.70 12.68 6.33
N TRP A 324 -28.10 11.49 6.27
CA TRP A 324 -26.68 11.30 6.45
C TRP A 324 -25.91 11.57 5.16
N ASN A 325 -25.08 12.60 5.12
CA ASN A 325 -24.26 12.91 3.95
C ASN A 325 -22.86 12.29 4.08
N LEU A 326 -22.76 10.98 3.80
CA LEU A 326 -21.52 10.23 3.90
C LEU A 326 -20.42 10.72 2.94
N ALA A 327 -20.77 11.48 1.89
CA ALA A 327 -19.79 12.08 0.99
C ALA A 327 -18.97 13.20 1.67
N GLN A 328 -19.50 13.81 2.73
CA GLN A 328 -18.81 14.82 3.52
C GLN A 328 -17.96 14.26 4.66
N LEU A 329 -17.99 12.94 4.86
CA LEU A 329 -17.15 12.31 5.87
C LEU A 329 -15.68 12.35 5.43
N ASP A 330 -14.79 12.72 6.34
CA ASP A 330 -13.35 12.78 6.08
C ASP A 330 -12.83 11.42 5.62
N LYS A 331 -11.85 11.40 4.70
CA LYS A 331 -11.31 10.18 4.10
C LYS A 331 -10.82 9.18 5.15
N HIS A 332 -10.07 9.64 6.15
CA HIS A 332 -9.51 8.80 7.21
C HIS A 332 -10.54 8.14 8.13
N LEU A 333 -11.80 8.57 8.06
CA LEU A 333 -12.94 7.98 8.77
C LEU A 333 -13.70 6.95 7.92
N LYS A 334 -13.12 6.55 6.79
CA LYS A 334 -13.61 5.46 5.95
C LYS A 334 -12.57 4.35 5.91
N MET A 335 -13.03 3.10 5.80
CA MET A 335 -12.13 1.99 5.56
C MET A 335 -11.69 2.01 4.09
N HIS A 336 -10.38 1.91 3.86
CA HIS A 336 -9.80 1.74 2.54
C HIS A 336 -9.41 0.28 2.33
N PHE A 337 -9.30 -0.13 1.07
CA PHE A 337 -8.92 -1.49 0.69
C PHE A 337 -7.77 -1.44 -0.32
N ALA A 338 -6.80 -2.34 -0.14
CA ALA A 338 -5.72 -2.57 -1.09
C ALA A 338 -5.65 -4.06 -1.42
N VAL A 339 -5.83 -4.39 -2.69
CA VAL A 339 -5.65 -5.78 -3.16
C VAL A 339 -4.18 -5.96 -3.53
N VAL A 340 -3.56 -7.01 -2.99
CA VAL A 340 -2.12 -7.27 -3.19
C VAL A 340 -1.88 -8.60 -3.90
N ASN A 341 -0.76 -8.65 -4.66
CA ASN A 341 -0.25 -9.89 -5.25
C ASN A 341 0.55 -10.72 -4.22
N ASP A 342 1.06 -11.89 -4.66
CA ASP A 342 1.88 -12.77 -3.82
C ASP A 342 3.20 -12.15 -3.36
N ASN A 343 3.67 -11.08 -4.01
CA ASN A 343 4.88 -10.35 -3.62
C ASN A 343 4.58 -9.22 -2.62
N GLY A 344 3.31 -8.95 -2.33
CA GLY A 344 2.87 -7.85 -1.46
C GLY A 344 2.71 -6.50 -2.19
N ASP A 345 2.83 -6.47 -3.52
CA ASP A 345 2.62 -5.24 -4.29
C ASP A 345 1.12 -4.96 -4.47
N ASP A 346 0.74 -3.69 -4.38
CA ASP A 346 -0.63 -3.26 -4.56
C ASP A 346 -1.07 -3.36 -6.03
N ILE A 347 -2.12 -4.15 -6.29
CA ILE A 347 -2.72 -4.33 -7.63
C ILE A 347 -3.83 -3.30 -7.86
N ALA A 348 -4.66 -3.08 -6.84
CA ALA A 348 -5.79 -2.17 -6.88
C ALA A 348 -6.05 -1.58 -5.51
N LYS A 349 -6.51 -0.33 -5.46
CA LYS A 349 -6.87 0.38 -4.22
C LYS A 349 -8.22 1.08 -4.40
N GLY A 350 -8.96 1.23 -3.31
CA GLY A 350 -10.23 1.96 -3.29
C GLY A 350 -10.94 1.88 -1.94
N ASP A 351 -12.07 2.53 -1.86
CA ASP A 351 -12.98 2.53 -0.70
C ASP A 351 -14.27 1.71 -0.94
N ASP A 352 -14.44 1.16 -2.14
CA ASP A 352 -15.54 0.27 -2.51
C ASP A 352 -15.01 -1.14 -2.82
N LEU A 353 -15.24 -2.06 -1.89
CA LEU A 353 -14.84 -3.46 -2.02
C LEU A 353 -15.53 -4.17 -3.19
N HIS A 354 -16.78 -3.80 -3.51
CA HIS A 354 -17.51 -4.40 -4.63
C HIS A 354 -16.90 -4.00 -5.98
N ALA A 355 -16.55 -2.72 -6.13
CA ALA A 355 -15.86 -2.22 -7.31
C ALA A 355 -14.49 -2.92 -7.49
N LEU A 356 -13.74 -3.09 -6.40
CA LEU A 356 -12.45 -3.80 -6.43
C LEU A 356 -12.58 -5.26 -6.83
N LYS A 357 -13.59 -5.98 -6.32
CA LYS A 357 -13.90 -7.36 -6.73
C LYS A 357 -14.19 -7.44 -8.23
N GLN A 358 -14.98 -6.51 -8.77
CA GLN A 358 -15.25 -6.46 -10.22
C GLN A 358 -13.98 -6.17 -11.03
N GLN A 359 -13.17 -5.22 -10.60
CA GLN A 359 -11.92 -4.85 -11.26
C GLN A 359 -10.93 -6.02 -11.31
N CYS A 360 -10.80 -6.77 -10.23
CA CYS A 360 -9.83 -7.87 -10.09
C CYS A 360 -10.38 -9.23 -10.53
N ALA A 361 -11.65 -9.35 -10.92
CA ALA A 361 -12.31 -10.63 -11.24
C ALA A 361 -11.53 -11.50 -12.25
N GLY A 362 -10.96 -10.88 -13.30
CA GLY A 362 -10.15 -11.61 -14.28
C GLY A 362 -8.85 -12.18 -13.71
N GLN A 363 -8.21 -11.48 -12.79
CA GLN A 363 -6.96 -11.90 -12.16
C GLN A 363 -7.21 -12.98 -11.10
N VAL A 364 -8.28 -12.85 -10.34
CA VAL A 364 -8.72 -13.88 -9.38
C VAL A 364 -8.97 -15.19 -10.12
N LYS A 365 -9.75 -15.16 -11.21
CA LYS A 365 -10.01 -16.34 -12.04
C LYS A 365 -8.73 -17.02 -12.54
N GLN A 366 -7.76 -16.26 -13.04
CA GLN A 366 -6.47 -16.80 -13.46
C GLN A 366 -5.67 -17.44 -12.31
N THR A 367 -5.77 -16.90 -11.11
CA THR A 367 -5.10 -17.44 -9.92
C THR A 367 -5.72 -18.78 -9.53
N PHE A 368 -7.05 -18.90 -9.59
CA PHE A 368 -7.75 -20.16 -9.36
C PHE A 368 -7.45 -21.21 -10.43
N GLU A 369 -7.46 -20.83 -11.70
CA GLU A 369 -7.14 -21.75 -12.83
C GLU A 369 -5.71 -22.32 -12.72
N LYS A 370 -4.75 -21.53 -12.22
CA LYS A 370 -3.37 -22.01 -11.99
C LYS A 370 -3.23 -22.90 -10.76
N ALA A 371 -4.11 -22.73 -9.78
CA ALA A 371 -4.08 -23.45 -8.53
C ALA A 371 -4.91 -24.74 -8.57
N ALA A 372 -5.83 -24.87 -9.56
CA ALA A 372 -6.71 -26.04 -9.71
C ALA A 372 -5.88 -27.31 -9.89
N THR A 373 -6.16 -28.30 -9.06
CA THR A 373 -5.55 -29.63 -9.19
C THR A 373 -6.29 -30.44 -10.26
N PRO A 374 -5.57 -31.11 -11.17
CA PRO A 374 -6.18 -31.92 -12.25
C PRO A 374 -7.14 -33.01 -11.77
N GLU A 375 -7.15 -33.33 -10.49
CA GLU A 375 -7.94 -34.44 -9.93
C GLU A 375 -9.45 -34.11 -9.81
N LEU A 376 -9.83 -32.84 -9.71
CA LEU A 376 -11.23 -32.40 -9.57
C LEU A 376 -11.83 -31.81 -10.83
N GLU A 377 -11.02 -31.36 -11.78
CA GLU A 377 -11.51 -30.83 -13.06
C GLU A 377 -11.68 -31.93 -14.08
N ARG A 378 -12.93 -32.21 -14.45
CA ARG A 378 -13.27 -33.10 -15.55
C ARG A 378 -14.07 -32.35 -16.60
N SER A 379 -13.78 -32.62 -17.85
CA SER A 379 -14.45 -32.00 -19.00
C SER A 379 -15.20 -32.98 -19.84
N ASN A 380 -16.25 -32.51 -20.53
CA ASN A 380 -17.05 -33.26 -21.47
C ASN A 380 -17.80 -34.46 -20.86
N ILE A 381 -18.34 -34.31 -19.67
CA ILE A 381 -19.13 -35.32 -18.97
C ILE A 381 -20.52 -35.36 -19.58
N GLU A 382 -20.95 -36.56 -20.08
CA GLU A 382 -22.25 -36.81 -20.68
C GLU A 382 -23.18 -37.59 -19.74
N GLN A 383 -22.61 -38.33 -18.80
CA GLN A 383 -23.32 -39.17 -17.83
C GLN A 383 -22.69 -38.99 -16.43
N TRP A 384 -23.45 -39.28 -15.39
CA TRP A 384 -22.96 -39.25 -14.03
C TRP A 384 -22.09 -40.48 -13.74
N ASP A 385 -20.79 -40.34 -13.89
CA ASP A 385 -19.79 -41.42 -13.74
C ASP A 385 -18.79 -41.14 -12.60
N PHE A 386 -19.11 -40.20 -11.71
CA PHE A 386 -18.27 -39.78 -10.58
C PHE A 386 -19.07 -39.84 -9.27
N GLU A 387 -18.33 -39.85 -8.14
CA GLU A 387 -18.88 -39.73 -6.79
C GLU A 387 -19.48 -38.33 -6.53
N SER A 388 -20.16 -38.16 -5.39
CA SER A 388 -20.69 -36.86 -5.02
C SER A 388 -19.58 -35.80 -4.96
N LEU A 389 -19.85 -34.62 -5.52
CA LEU A 389 -18.93 -33.51 -5.39
C LEU A 389 -18.96 -33.00 -3.91
N PRO A 390 -17.81 -32.70 -3.33
CA PRO A 390 -17.78 -32.07 -2.00
C PRO A 390 -18.45 -30.68 -2.06
N GLU A 391 -19.14 -30.29 -1.01
CA GLU A 391 -19.76 -28.96 -0.93
C GLU A 391 -18.73 -27.84 -1.01
N THR A 392 -17.54 -28.09 -0.46
CA THR A 392 -16.44 -27.12 -0.45
C THR A 392 -15.12 -27.83 -0.69
N PHE A 393 -14.25 -27.15 -1.38
CA PHE A 393 -12.87 -27.55 -1.62
C PHE A 393 -11.95 -26.46 -1.06
N VAL A 394 -11.07 -26.83 -0.11
CA VAL A 394 -10.11 -25.90 0.50
C VAL A 394 -8.73 -26.18 -0.05
N GLN A 395 -8.13 -25.17 -0.63
CA GLN A 395 -6.78 -25.24 -1.18
C GLN A 395 -5.90 -24.15 -0.56
N LYS A 396 -4.61 -24.42 -0.37
CA LYS A 396 -3.64 -23.41 0.06
C LYS A 396 -3.03 -22.72 -1.15
N VAL A 397 -3.29 -21.43 -1.30
CA VAL A 397 -2.73 -20.56 -2.35
C VAL A 397 -1.99 -19.41 -1.67
N GLY A 398 -0.68 -19.28 -1.94
CA GLY A 398 0.12 -18.20 -1.33
C GLY A 398 0.16 -18.19 0.20
N GLY A 399 -0.07 -19.37 0.85
CA GLY A 399 -0.12 -19.47 2.32
C GLY A 399 -1.49 -19.23 2.94
N PHE A 400 -2.50 -18.85 2.15
CA PHE A 400 -3.88 -18.65 2.58
C PHE A 400 -4.74 -19.87 2.25
N GLU A 401 -5.69 -20.21 3.12
CA GLU A 401 -6.71 -21.20 2.84
C GLU A 401 -7.80 -20.56 1.98
N VAL A 402 -7.86 -20.98 0.72
CA VAL A 402 -8.84 -20.48 -0.25
C VAL A 402 -9.91 -21.54 -0.39
N GLN A 403 -11.15 -21.14 -0.17
CA GLN A 403 -12.32 -22.00 -0.33
C GLN A 403 -12.88 -21.83 -1.74
N ALA A 404 -13.11 -22.94 -2.42
CA ALA A 404 -13.76 -23.01 -3.71
C ALA A 404 -14.93 -23.98 -3.64
N PHE A 405 -15.89 -23.83 -4.55
CA PHE A 405 -17.11 -24.61 -4.60
C PHE A 405 -17.14 -25.39 -5.92
N PRO A 406 -16.92 -26.71 -5.91
CA PRO A 406 -17.01 -27.52 -7.09
C PRO A 406 -18.45 -27.51 -7.66
N ALA A 407 -18.58 -27.19 -8.93
CA ALA A 407 -19.88 -27.12 -9.59
C ALA A 407 -19.85 -27.77 -10.99
N LEU A 408 -21.00 -28.29 -11.38
CA LEU A 408 -21.24 -28.76 -12.76
C LEU A 408 -21.60 -27.55 -13.61
N VAL A 409 -20.80 -27.29 -14.63
CA VAL A 409 -21.00 -26.17 -15.55
C VAL A 409 -21.47 -26.69 -16.90
N GLU A 410 -22.62 -26.22 -17.35
CA GLU A 410 -23.20 -26.59 -18.65
C GLU A 410 -22.31 -26.14 -19.83
N LYS A 411 -22.06 -27.05 -20.76
CA LYS A 411 -21.46 -26.80 -22.08
C LYS A 411 -22.29 -27.45 -23.19
N GLY A 412 -23.47 -26.90 -23.43
CA GLY A 412 -24.43 -27.45 -24.39
C GLY A 412 -25.03 -28.76 -23.87
N ASP A 413 -24.81 -29.88 -24.56
CA ASP A 413 -25.33 -31.18 -24.13
C ASP A 413 -24.35 -31.94 -23.19
N LYS A 414 -23.26 -31.31 -22.76
CA LYS A 414 -22.23 -31.85 -21.85
C LYS A 414 -22.04 -30.96 -20.65
N VAL A 415 -21.33 -31.46 -19.66
CA VAL A 415 -21.05 -30.74 -18.43
C VAL A 415 -19.57 -30.86 -18.10
N ASP A 416 -19.00 -29.78 -17.59
CA ASP A 416 -17.65 -29.77 -17.00
C ASP A 416 -17.78 -29.61 -15.47
N ILE A 417 -16.87 -30.25 -14.72
CA ILE A 417 -16.67 -29.91 -13.30
C ILE A 417 -15.65 -28.77 -13.24
N ALA A 418 -16.05 -27.63 -12.63
CA ALA A 418 -15.20 -26.50 -12.43
C ALA A 418 -15.26 -26.03 -10.96
N LEU A 419 -14.17 -25.45 -10.48
CA LEU A 419 -14.11 -24.82 -9.17
C LEU A 419 -14.61 -23.37 -9.28
N ILE A 420 -15.64 -23.03 -8.53
CA ILE A 420 -16.27 -21.71 -8.52
C ILE A 420 -15.95 -21.01 -7.20
N GLU A 421 -15.69 -19.73 -7.28
CA GLU A 421 -15.22 -18.90 -6.16
C GLU A 421 -16.34 -18.45 -5.21
N GLU A 422 -17.58 -18.38 -5.71
CA GLU A 422 -18.76 -17.91 -4.99
C GLU A 422 -19.77 -19.05 -4.80
N ALA A 423 -20.22 -19.26 -3.56
CA ALA A 423 -21.14 -20.33 -3.22
C ALA A 423 -22.48 -20.27 -3.99
N ASP A 424 -23.10 -19.08 -4.02
CA ASP A 424 -24.39 -18.87 -4.71
C ASP A 424 -24.29 -19.11 -6.22
N LYS A 425 -23.20 -18.66 -6.81
CA LYS A 425 -22.93 -18.86 -8.24
C LYS A 425 -22.63 -20.31 -8.55
N ALA A 426 -21.87 -20.98 -7.68
CA ALA A 426 -21.60 -22.40 -7.79
C ALA A 426 -22.89 -23.21 -7.73
N GLN A 427 -23.78 -22.90 -6.79
CA GLN A 427 -25.07 -23.58 -6.64
C GLN A 427 -25.96 -23.38 -7.88
N ALA A 428 -26.02 -22.16 -8.42
CA ALA A 428 -26.79 -21.85 -9.61
C ALA A 428 -26.26 -22.62 -10.85
N LEU A 429 -24.95 -22.65 -11.06
CA LEU A 429 -24.31 -23.37 -12.16
C LEU A 429 -24.45 -24.91 -11.98
N HIS A 430 -24.25 -25.38 -10.74
CA HIS A 430 -24.40 -26.81 -10.43
C HIS A 430 -25.80 -27.30 -10.72
N LYS A 431 -26.82 -26.52 -10.35
CA LYS A 431 -28.22 -26.84 -10.69
C LYS A 431 -28.44 -27.01 -12.22
N GLN A 432 -27.89 -26.09 -13.02
CA GLN A 432 -27.97 -26.15 -14.48
C GLN A 432 -27.27 -27.39 -15.03
N GLY A 433 -26.07 -27.70 -14.55
CA GLY A 433 -25.31 -28.87 -14.95
C GLY A 433 -26.00 -30.17 -14.57
N VAL A 434 -26.58 -30.27 -13.36
CA VAL A 434 -27.39 -31.43 -12.93
C VAL A 434 -28.58 -31.64 -13.86
N ASN A 435 -29.28 -30.58 -14.24
CA ASN A 435 -30.43 -30.63 -15.15
C ASN A 435 -30.02 -31.22 -16.51
N VAL A 436 -28.85 -30.84 -17.05
CA VAL A 436 -28.31 -31.41 -18.31
C VAL A 436 -28.03 -32.92 -18.17
N LEU A 437 -27.39 -33.35 -17.07
CA LEU A 437 -27.08 -34.77 -16.85
C LEU A 437 -28.35 -35.61 -16.67
N ILE A 438 -29.35 -35.09 -15.94
CA ILE A 438 -30.67 -35.79 -15.79
C ILE A 438 -31.37 -35.87 -17.14
N LYS A 439 -31.36 -34.80 -17.95
CA LYS A 439 -31.90 -34.81 -19.31
C LYS A 439 -31.24 -35.87 -20.17
N ASN A 440 -29.91 -35.99 -20.14
CA ASN A 440 -29.14 -36.97 -20.90
C ASN A 440 -29.44 -38.43 -20.49
N ALA A 441 -29.74 -38.65 -19.20
CA ALA A 441 -30.10 -39.95 -18.67
C ALA A 441 -31.50 -40.42 -19.05
N MET A 442 -32.36 -39.55 -19.65
CA MET A 442 -33.75 -39.84 -19.98
C MET A 442 -34.09 -39.69 -21.47
N PRO A 443 -33.48 -40.45 -22.37
CA PRO A 443 -33.69 -40.25 -23.82
C PRO A 443 -35.11 -40.61 -24.30
N SER A 444 -35.79 -41.62 -23.70
CA SER A 444 -37.13 -42.07 -24.12
C SER A 444 -38.25 -41.06 -23.83
N PRO A 445 -38.36 -40.45 -22.64
CA PRO A 445 -39.33 -39.38 -22.37
C PRO A 445 -39.14 -38.17 -23.26
N LEU A 446 -37.90 -37.81 -23.58
CA LEU A 446 -37.58 -36.68 -24.45
C LEU A 446 -38.08 -36.86 -25.87
N ASN A 447 -37.85 -38.05 -26.46
CA ASN A 447 -38.33 -38.43 -27.79
C ASN A 447 -39.87 -38.44 -27.86
N TYR A 448 -40.53 -38.87 -26.77
CA TYR A 448 -41.97 -38.83 -26.65
C TYR A 448 -42.51 -37.39 -26.63
N LEU A 449 -41.96 -36.51 -25.80
CA LEU A 449 -42.34 -35.08 -25.75
C LEU A 449 -42.09 -34.38 -27.08
N GLN A 450 -40.97 -34.62 -27.74
CA GLN A 450 -40.67 -34.04 -29.04
C GLN A 450 -41.65 -34.48 -30.12
N SER A 451 -42.16 -35.71 -30.07
CA SER A 451 -43.07 -36.27 -31.07
C SER A 451 -44.55 -36.06 -30.77
N LYS A 452 -44.95 -36.05 -29.48
CA LYS A 452 -46.33 -36.05 -29.02
C LYS A 452 -46.81 -34.74 -28.35
N LEU A 453 -45.99 -33.67 -28.33
CA LEU A 453 -46.36 -32.41 -27.74
C LEU A 453 -47.64 -31.85 -28.40
N PRO A 454 -48.77 -31.68 -27.64
CA PRO A 454 -50.04 -31.22 -28.21
C PRO A 454 -49.86 -29.79 -28.76
N ASN A 455 -50.45 -29.54 -29.93
CA ASN A 455 -50.41 -28.25 -30.59
C ASN A 455 -48.98 -27.68 -30.87
N LYS A 456 -48.00 -28.56 -31.08
CA LYS A 456 -46.56 -28.20 -31.29
C LYS A 456 -46.40 -27.08 -32.33
N ALA A 457 -47.15 -27.10 -33.46
CA ALA A 457 -47.04 -26.07 -34.48
C ALA A 457 -47.51 -24.68 -33.95
N LYS A 458 -48.58 -24.65 -33.16
CA LYS A 458 -49.14 -23.41 -32.58
C LYS A 458 -48.23 -22.86 -31.46
N LEU A 459 -47.69 -23.75 -30.59
CA LEU A 459 -46.72 -23.37 -29.56
C LEU A 459 -45.44 -22.83 -30.19
N GLY A 460 -44.95 -23.48 -31.27
CA GLY A 460 -43.77 -23.01 -32.00
C GLY A 460 -43.99 -21.60 -32.60
N LEU A 461 -45.20 -21.31 -33.08
CA LEU A 461 -45.51 -19.97 -33.62
C LEU A 461 -45.46 -18.89 -32.53
N TYR A 462 -46.01 -19.18 -31.34
CA TYR A 462 -45.98 -18.21 -30.20
C TYR A 462 -44.57 -18.09 -29.61
N PHE A 463 -43.75 -19.12 -29.62
CA PHE A 463 -42.40 -19.09 -29.06
C PHE A 463 -41.33 -18.55 -30.03
N ASN A 464 -41.67 -18.50 -31.33
CA ASN A 464 -40.74 -18.05 -32.39
C ASN A 464 -40.01 -16.72 -32.11
N PRO A 465 -40.62 -15.70 -31.43
CA PRO A 465 -39.91 -14.49 -31.04
C PRO A 465 -38.78 -14.72 -29.99
N PHE A 466 -38.85 -15.80 -29.26
CA PHE A 466 -37.93 -16.09 -28.14
C PHE A 466 -36.91 -17.20 -28.47
N GLY A 467 -37.18 -18.03 -29.52
CA GLY A 467 -36.26 -19.10 -29.88
C GLY A 467 -36.91 -20.24 -30.71
N GLN A 468 -36.17 -21.32 -30.91
CA GLN A 468 -36.66 -22.51 -31.61
C GLN A 468 -37.52 -23.38 -30.68
N VAL A 469 -38.42 -24.20 -31.27
CA VAL A 469 -39.29 -25.15 -30.53
C VAL A 469 -38.48 -26.11 -29.66
N LYS A 470 -37.24 -26.45 -30.07
CA LYS A 470 -36.33 -27.28 -29.27
C LYS A 470 -36.03 -26.61 -27.91
N ALA A 471 -35.75 -25.31 -27.89
CA ALA A 471 -35.48 -24.57 -26.66
C ALA A 471 -36.72 -24.55 -25.74
N LEU A 472 -37.94 -24.40 -26.29
CA LEU A 472 -39.17 -24.48 -25.50
C LEU A 472 -39.33 -25.84 -24.83
N ILE A 473 -38.99 -26.95 -25.56
CA ILE A 473 -39.07 -28.30 -25.00
C ILE A 473 -38.04 -28.47 -23.89
N ASP A 474 -36.83 -27.99 -24.10
CA ASP A 474 -35.76 -28.02 -23.09
C ASP A 474 -36.15 -27.26 -21.81
N ASP A 475 -36.74 -26.05 -21.95
CA ASP A 475 -37.27 -25.27 -20.81
C ASP A 475 -38.38 -26.02 -20.06
N CYS A 476 -39.30 -26.68 -20.77
CA CYS A 476 -40.36 -27.50 -20.15
C CYS A 476 -39.77 -28.68 -19.36
N ILE A 477 -38.71 -29.31 -19.89
CA ILE A 477 -38.05 -30.41 -19.23
C ILE A 477 -37.34 -29.93 -17.96
N PHE A 478 -36.59 -28.87 -18.07
CA PHE A 478 -35.91 -28.30 -16.92
C PHE A 478 -36.88 -27.83 -15.82
N ALA A 479 -37.98 -27.20 -16.18
CA ALA A 479 -39.06 -26.87 -15.26
C ALA A 479 -39.67 -28.13 -14.59
N GLY A 480 -39.83 -29.19 -15.35
CA GLY A 480 -40.28 -30.48 -14.81
C GLY A 480 -39.28 -31.12 -13.86
N ILE A 481 -37.98 -31.03 -14.15
CA ILE A 481 -36.92 -31.52 -13.27
C ILE A 481 -36.89 -30.66 -11.98
N ASP A 482 -36.92 -29.34 -12.10
CA ASP A 482 -36.94 -28.42 -10.95
C ASP A 482 -38.14 -28.64 -10.03
N ALA A 483 -39.27 -29.08 -10.54
CA ALA A 483 -40.46 -29.38 -9.74
C ALA A 483 -40.33 -30.68 -8.93
N ILE A 484 -39.44 -31.59 -9.34
CA ILE A 484 -39.25 -32.93 -8.72
C ILE A 484 -38.02 -32.97 -7.84
N VAL A 485 -36.92 -32.30 -8.27
CA VAL A 485 -35.64 -32.27 -7.55
C VAL A 485 -35.65 -31.15 -6.56
N THR A 486 -35.84 -31.45 -5.29
CA THR A 486 -35.85 -30.50 -4.19
C THR A 486 -34.46 -30.24 -3.62
N ASP A 487 -33.54 -31.18 -3.73
CA ASP A 487 -32.15 -31.06 -3.34
C ASP A 487 -31.22 -31.51 -4.46
N TYR A 488 -30.45 -30.54 -4.98
CA TYR A 488 -29.52 -30.76 -6.08
C TYR A 488 -28.19 -31.35 -5.62
N CYS A 489 -27.86 -31.26 -4.34
CA CYS A 489 -26.67 -31.88 -3.75
C CYS A 489 -26.88 -33.43 -3.62
N GLU A 490 -28.09 -33.86 -3.36
CA GLU A 490 -28.46 -35.27 -3.28
C GLU A 490 -28.95 -35.87 -4.61
N ALA A 491 -28.94 -35.11 -5.70
CA ALA A 491 -29.44 -35.53 -7.02
C ALA A 491 -28.76 -36.79 -7.59
N VAL A 492 -27.58 -37.16 -7.06
CA VAL A 492 -26.89 -38.42 -7.38
C VAL A 492 -27.80 -39.64 -7.16
N SER A 493 -28.61 -39.62 -6.10
CA SER A 493 -29.50 -40.76 -5.80
C SER A 493 -30.62 -40.90 -6.81
N TYR A 494 -31.08 -39.83 -7.44
CA TYR A 494 -32.13 -39.83 -8.46
C TYR A 494 -31.66 -40.39 -9.80
N THR A 495 -30.41 -40.25 -10.17
CA THR A 495 -29.85 -40.82 -11.41
C THR A 495 -29.60 -42.31 -11.30
N HIS A 496 -29.21 -42.80 -10.11
CA HIS A 496 -29.01 -44.22 -9.85
C HIS A 496 -30.31 -45.01 -9.62
N LEU A 497 -31.29 -44.44 -8.93
CA LEU A 497 -32.57 -45.08 -8.65
C LEU A 497 -33.40 -45.30 -9.93
N ARG A 498 -33.38 -44.42 -10.90
CA ARG A 498 -34.17 -44.56 -12.14
C ARG A 498 -33.54 -45.39 -13.23
N ALA A 499 -32.27 -45.68 -13.22
CA ALA A 499 -31.68 -46.68 -14.10
C ALA A 499 -32.28 -48.10 -13.83
N HIS A 500 -32.75 -48.37 -12.63
CA HIS A 500 -33.39 -49.62 -12.25
C HIS A 500 -34.95 -49.61 -12.34
N GLU A 501 -35.62 -48.43 -12.29
CA GLU A 501 -37.10 -48.36 -12.27
C GLU A 501 -37.78 -48.11 -13.63
N THR A 502 -37.06 -47.74 -14.67
CA THR A 502 -37.64 -47.49 -16.01
C THR A 502 -38.10 -48.75 -16.73
N GLY A 503 -38.11 -49.92 -16.06
CA GLY A 503 -38.68 -51.16 -16.55
C GLY A 503 -40.11 -51.46 -16.10
N ARG A 504 -40.69 -50.75 -15.13
CA ARG A 504 -42.06 -51.00 -14.65
C ARG A 504 -42.69 -49.71 -14.19
N ASN A 505 -43.73 -49.26 -14.86
CA ASN A 505 -44.64 -48.14 -14.61
C ASN A 505 -44.30 -46.78 -15.26
N LEU A 506 -44.64 -46.72 -16.53
CA LEU A 506 -45.31 -45.58 -17.14
C LEU A 506 -46.53 -46.08 -17.91
#